data_3a68aed77192f1298331615365f9337b
#
_entry.id   3a68aed77192f1298331615365f9337b
#
_cell.length_a   1.000
_cell.length_b   1.000
_cell.length_c   1.000
_cell.angle_alpha   90.00
_cell.angle_beta   90.00
_cell.angle_gamma   90.00
#
_symmetry.space_group_name_H-M   'P 1'
#
loop_
_entity.id
_entity.type
_entity.pdbx_description
1 polymer ?
#
loop_
_entity_poly.entity_id
_entity_poly.type
_entity_poly.pdbx_seq_one_letter_code
_entity_poly.pdbx_strand_id
1 'polypeptide(L)'
;MKSFTFCILLAHVLAFPLFAQKNAAAVTLNLAKAVTQSPKTVLMSELASDVRYFPLETTDNCLLGNECSIIYAGNSIIAGDAQTRSFYRFDKNGKFMNKIGRQGQGPEEYAVGLLFFTDPDNQKLYVQDFQDIICYGFNGKFLRRIPAPHLNMGTGAVDGQGSILYCDNNYFMRKDNPQQLFLIDENGKKLKIWKGYMEPGKKYGVNLSTRDVMYRYGGDIYFKPALENLIYKIDANRKKTLAWKFDCSGKDVDVSANEIDPGKRFQSIAVQQVFESDRYFFVLYVLKNESFVGLYDKQKKSFSNVIIKDDLAAGFDFTPPGTGLGNQLANARMVGYLSKGKRYSKALLPERKKEQDELINRLDEEDNPVMVVVTLK
;
A
#
# COMPACT_ATOMS: atom_id res chain seq x y z
N MET A 1 5.22 37.32 -66.26
CA MET A 1 5.81 37.63 -64.94
C MET A 1 4.91 37.05 -63.91
N LYS A 2 5.30 35.91 -63.33
CA LYS A 2 4.55 35.24 -62.21
C LYS A 2 5.39 35.40 -60.94
N SER A 3 4.85 36.10 -59.97
CA SER A 3 5.46 36.33 -58.65
C SER A 3 5.24 35.11 -57.78
N PHE A 4 6.32 34.51 -57.32
CA PHE A 4 6.29 33.41 -56.30
C PHE A 4 6.49 34.04 -54.94
N THR A 5 5.45 33.98 -54.11
CA THR A 5 5.51 34.40 -52.70
C THR A 5 5.97 33.19 -51.87
N PHE A 6 7.15 33.32 -51.27
CA PHE A 6 7.74 32.31 -50.35
C PHE A 6 7.21 32.55 -48.95
N CYS A 7 6.34 31.69 -48.43
CA CYS A 7 5.94 31.67 -47.05
C CYS A 7 7.00 30.94 -46.21
N ILE A 8 7.73 31.67 -45.37
CA ILE A 8 8.62 31.07 -44.36
C ILE A 8 7.78 30.71 -43.13
N LEU A 9 7.60 29.42 -42.91
CA LEU A 9 7.01 28.89 -41.66
C LEU A 9 8.12 28.92 -40.58
N LEU A 10 8.02 29.86 -39.63
CA LEU A 10 8.86 29.86 -38.43
C LEU A 10 8.34 28.78 -37.45
N ALA A 11 9.01 27.64 -37.39
CA ALA A 11 8.77 26.63 -36.37
C ALA A 11 9.36 27.12 -35.04
N HIS A 12 8.50 27.53 -34.09
CA HIS A 12 8.90 27.80 -32.71
C HIS A 12 9.12 26.44 -32.02
N VAL A 13 10.38 26.05 -31.89
CA VAL A 13 10.78 24.94 -31.01
C VAL A 13 10.67 25.43 -29.58
N LEU A 14 9.61 25.08 -28.89
CA LEU A 14 9.50 25.26 -27.46
C LEU A 14 10.48 24.30 -26.78
N ALA A 15 11.67 24.82 -26.46
CA ALA A 15 12.62 24.13 -25.61
C ALA A 15 12.03 24.06 -24.19
N PHE A 16 11.43 22.94 -23.81
CA PHE A 16 11.17 22.63 -22.42
C PHE A 16 12.52 22.51 -21.71
N PRO A 17 12.73 23.26 -20.62
CA PRO A 17 13.95 23.07 -19.83
C PRO A 17 13.93 21.65 -19.26
N LEU A 18 14.85 20.80 -19.68
CA LEU A 18 15.18 19.56 -18.99
C LEU A 18 15.71 19.97 -17.61
N PHE A 19 14.82 20.03 -16.62
CA PHE A 19 15.26 20.05 -15.24
C PHE A 19 15.96 18.74 -14.97
N ALA A 20 17.28 18.75 -15.01
CA ALA A 20 18.11 17.69 -14.49
C ALA A 20 17.70 17.49 -13.03
N GLN A 21 16.94 16.43 -12.77
CA GLN A 21 16.51 16.06 -11.44
C GLN A 21 17.77 15.72 -10.65
N LYS A 22 18.32 16.70 -9.92
CA LYS A 22 19.37 16.46 -8.92
C LYS A 22 18.88 15.28 -8.08
N ASN A 23 19.69 14.23 -7.94
CA ASN A 23 19.41 13.14 -7.02
C ASN A 23 19.11 13.77 -5.66
N ALA A 24 17.83 13.87 -5.32
CA ALA A 24 17.42 14.40 -4.03
C ALA A 24 17.98 13.47 -2.96
N ALA A 25 18.65 14.01 -1.96
CA ALA A 25 19.11 13.24 -0.82
C ALA A 25 17.91 12.55 -0.16
N ALA A 26 18.10 11.34 0.31
CA ALA A 26 17.05 10.59 1.01
C ALA A 26 16.53 11.38 2.22
N VAL A 27 15.22 11.40 2.40
CA VAL A 27 14.60 12.04 3.56
C VAL A 27 14.73 11.10 4.77
N THR A 28 15.21 11.63 5.89
CA THR A 28 15.33 10.88 7.14
C THR A 28 14.21 11.28 8.11
N LEU A 29 13.45 10.29 8.59
CA LEU A 29 12.41 10.45 9.60
C LEU A 29 12.88 9.82 10.92
N ASN A 30 12.93 10.61 11.99
CA ASN A 30 13.43 10.14 13.28
C ASN A 30 12.28 9.53 14.11
N LEU A 31 12.08 8.22 13.96
CA LEU A 31 11.07 7.45 14.69
C LEU A 31 11.43 7.31 16.16
N ALA A 32 12.72 7.13 16.48
CA ALA A 32 13.19 6.98 17.86
C ALA A 32 12.89 8.22 18.71
N LYS A 33 13.01 9.41 18.12
CA LYS A 33 12.62 10.66 18.78
C LYS A 33 11.10 10.78 18.89
N ALA A 34 10.38 10.43 17.82
CA ALA A 34 8.93 10.58 17.80
C ALA A 34 8.21 9.72 18.85
N VAL A 35 8.68 8.49 19.14
CA VAL A 35 8.07 7.62 20.16
C VAL A 35 8.28 8.12 21.61
N THR A 36 9.20 9.06 21.84
CA THR A 36 9.40 9.66 23.17
C THR A 36 8.54 10.91 23.41
N GLN A 37 7.81 11.34 22.39
CA GLN A 37 6.96 12.53 22.43
C GLN A 37 5.48 12.13 22.41
N SER A 38 4.64 12.87 23.11
CA SER A 38 3.20 12.69 23.02
C SER A 38 2.71 12.95 21.59
N PRO A 39 1.84 12.09 21.05
CA PRO A 39 1.26 12.30 19.73
C PRO A 39 0.52 13.64 19.65
N LYS A 40 0.68 14.36 18.56
CA LYS A 40 -0.09 15.58 18.30
C LYS A 40 -1.50 15.21 17.84
N THR A 41 -2.50 15.87 18.42
CA THR A 41 -3.85 15.81 17.85
C THR A 41 -3.89 16.70 16.61
N VAL A 42 -4.31 16.11 15.49
CA VAL A 42 -4.49 16.79 14.20
C VAL A 42 -5.95 16.59 13.77
N LEU A 43 -6.59 17.65 13.35
CA LEU A 43 -7.95 17.57 12.81
C LEU A 43 -7.89 17.09 11.36
N MET A 44 -8.84 16.24 10.98
CA MET A 44 -8.89 15.73 9.60
C MET A 44 -9.04 16.86 8.59
N SER A 45 -9.78 17.92 8.94
CA SER A 45 -9.92 19.12 8.12
C SER A 45 -8.61 19.86 7.85
N GLU A 46 -7.55 19.65 8.63
CA GLU A 46 -6.22 20.21 8.35
C GLU A 46 -5.52 19.45 7.21
N LEU A 47 -5.82 18.16 7.07
CA LEU A 47 -5.16 17.25 6.14
C LEU A 47 -5.98 16.98 4.87
N ALA A 48 -7.29 17.03 4.98
CA ALA A 48 -8.22 16.56 3.96
C ALA A 48 -9.32 17.57 3.67
N SER A 49 -9.90 17.46 2.48
CA SER A 49 -11.06 18.24 2.03
C SER A 49 -12.38 17.48 2.18
N ASP A 50 -12.34 16.14 2.19
CA ASP A 50 -13.53 15.30 2.28
C ASP A 50 -13.23 13.97 2.96
N VAL A 51 -14.25 13.38 3.59
CA VAL A 51 -14.26 12.02 4.12
C VAL A 51 -15.58 11.35 3.82
N ARG A 52 -15.55 10.12 3.35
CA ARG A 52 -16.73 9.32 3.04
C ARG A 52 -16.69 8.01 3.80
N TYR A 53 -17.85 7.64 4.36
CA TYR A 53 -18.08 6.35 5.00
C TYR A 53 -19.14 5.61 4.18
N PHE A 54 -18.83 4.41 3.73
CA PHE A 54 -19.80 3.56 3.04
C PHE A 54 -19.48 2.09 3.27
N PRO A 55 -20.48 1.21 3.43
CA PRO A 55 -20.28 -0.21 3.62
C PRO A 55 -19.92 -0.86 2.29
N LEU A 56 -19.17 -1.95 2.34
CA LEU A 56 -19.17 -2.92 1.24
C LEU A 56 -20.47 -3.70 1.30
N GLU A 57 -21.11 -3.90 0.15
CA GLU A 57 -22.38 -4.61 0.06
C GLU A 57 -22.27 -6.01 0.65
N THR A 58 -23.20 -6.39 1.53
CA THR A 58 -23.27 -7.69 2.18
C THR A 58 -24.37 -8.52 1.54
N THR A 59 -23.97 -9.60 0.89
CA THR A 59 -24.89 -10.63 0.35
C THR A 59 -24.18 -11.98 0.38
N ASP A 60 -24.93 -13.07 0.23
CA ASP A 60 -24.38 -14.44 0.14
C ASP A 60 -23.31 -14.59 -0.97
N ASN A 61 -23.34 -13.70 -1.97
CA ASN A 61 -22.40 -13.72 -3.09
C ASN A 61 -21.06 -13.01 -2.80
N CYS A 62 -21.01 -12.16 -1.78
CA CYS A 62 -19.86 -11.31 -1.49
C CYS A 62 -19.60 -11.09 0.01
N LEU A 63 -19.96 -12.05 0.85
CA LEU A 63 -19.63 -12.00 2.28
C LEU A 63 -18.13 -12.16 2.48
N LEU A 64 -17.54 -11.26 3.26
CA LEU A 64 -16.13 -11.22 3.60
C LEU A 64 -15.91 -11.68 5.04
N GLY A 65 -14.95 -12.55 5.25
CA GLY A 65 -14.53 -12.96 6.59
C GLY A 65 -13.67 -11.91 7.30
N ASN A 66 -13.36 -12.17 8.57
CA ASN A 66 -12.54 -11.29 9.41
C ASN A 66 -11.09 -11.15 8.93
N GLU A 67 -10.60 -12.10 8.12
CA GLU A 67 -9.24 -12.10 7.57
C GLU A 67 -9.22 -11.62 6.11
N CYS A 68 -9.93 -10.56 5.81
CA CYS A 68 -9.94 -9.97 4.48
C CYS A 68 -8.87 -8.89 4.32
N SER A 69 -8.29 -8.84 3.13
CA SER A 69 -7.39 -7.77 2.69
C SER A 69 -8.10 -6.93 1.64
N ILE A 70 -8.10 -5.60 1.81
CA ILE A 70 -8.85 -4.69 0.94
C ILE A 70 -7.90 -3.67 0.32
N ILE A 71 -7.94 -3.53 -1.00
CA ILE A 71 -7.19 -2.53 -1.77
C ILE A 71 -8.17 -1.56 -2.42
N TYR A 72 -7.99 -0.27 -2.11
CA TYR A 72 -8.68 0.81 -2.80
C TYR A 72 -7.94 1.13 -4.11
N ALA A 73 -8.59 0.90 -5.23
CA ALA A 73 -8.04 1.05 -6.58
C ALA A 73 -8.81 2.15 -7.37
N GLY A 74 -9.08 3.28 -6.74
CA GLY A 74 -9.77 4.43 -7.34
C GLY A 74 -11.26 4.16 -7.58
N ASN A 75 -11.62 3.77 -8.80
CA ASN A 75 -13.02 3.46 -9.16
C ASN A 75 -13.46 2.04 -8.77
N SER A 76 -12.59 1.25 -8.19
CA SER A 76 -12.87 -0.11 -7.75
C SER A 76 -12.26 -0.35 -6.37
N ILE A 77 -12.88 -1.25 -5.62
CA ILE A 77 -12.35 -1.80 -4.38
C ILE A 77 -12.20 -3.29 -4.61
N ILE A 78 -11.00 -3.80 -4.35
CA ILE A 78 -10.69 -5.22 -4.51
C ILE A 78 -10.50 -5.80 -3.11
N ALA A 79 -11.32 -6.78 -2.76
CA ALA A 79 -11.23 -7.50 -1.51
C ALA A 79 -10.80 -8.95 -1.77
N GLY A 80 -9.78 -9.41 -1.04
CA GLY A 80 -9.38 -10.81 -0.99
C GLY A 80 -9.69 -11.37 0.39
N ASP A 81 -10.43 -12.47 0.44
CA ASP A 81 -10.78 -13.18 1.66
C ASP A 81 -9.87 -14.40 1.81
N ALA A 82 -9.06 -14.43 2.85
CA ALA A 82 -8.11 -15.51 3.09
C ALA A 82 -8.80 -16.82 3.50
N GLN A 83 -9.97 -16.75 4.12
CA GLN A 83 -10.72 -17.94 4.59
C GLN A 83 -11.37 -18.67 3.42
N THR A 84 -12.07 -17.95 2.55
CA THR A 84 -12.74 -18.51 1.36
C THR A 84 -11.83 -18.56 0.15
N ARG A 85 -10.65 -17.93 0.23
CA ARG A 85 -9.69 -17.75 -0.88
C ARG A 85 -10.36 -17.19 -2.13
N SER A 86 -11.20 -16.20 -1.95
CA SER A 86 -11.99 -15.58 -3.01
C SER A 86 -11.62 -14.10 -3.17
N PHE A 87 -11.68 -13.61 -4.40
CA PHE A 87 -11.48 -12.20 -4.68
C PHE A 87 -12.77 -11.59 -5.19
N TYR A 88 -13.08 -10.41 -4.66
CA TYR A 88 -14.30 -9.67 -4.95
C TYR A 88 -13.97 -8.27 -5.44
N ARG A 89 -14.74 -7.80 -6.40
CA ARG A 89 -14.72 -6.42 -6.84
C ARG A 89 -15.99 -5.71 -6.39
N PHE A 90 -15.81 -4.54 -5.81
CA PHE A 90 -16.85 -3.57 -5.52
C PHE A 90 -16.60 -2.29 -6.31
N ASP A 91 -17.63 -1.52 -6.59
CA ASP A 91 -17.48 -0.18 -7.15
C ASP A 91 -16.97 0.82 -6.08
N LYS A 92 -16.73 2.06 -6.49
CA LYS A 92 -16.26 3.15 -5.60
C LYS A 92 -17.23 3.52 -4.46
N ASN A 93 -18.46 3.01 -4.49
CA ASN A 93 -19.49 3.25 -3.48
C ASN A 93 -19.75 1.99 -2.62
N GLY A 94 -18.99 0.92 -2.82
CA GLY A 94 -19.11 -0.33 -2.08
C GLY A 94 -20.11 -1.33 -2.65
N LYS A 95 -20.74 -1.07 -3.80
CA LYS A 95 -21.66 -2.01 -4.43
C LYS A 95 -20.88 -3.17 -5.05
N PHE A 96 -21.31 -4.40 -4.79
CA PHE A 96 -20.73 -5.61 -5.38
C PHE A 96 -20.87 -5.62 -6.91
N MET A 97 -19.81 -5.95 -7.59
CA MET A 97 -19.77 -6.01 -9.04
C MET A 97 -19.62 -7.45 -9.56
N ASN A 98 -18.58 -8.15 -9.11
CA ASN A 98 -18.29 -9.53 -9.52
C ASN A 98 -17.21 -10.18 -8.65
N LYS A 99 -17.13 -11.49 -8.70
CA LYS A 99 -15.94 -12.26 -8.27
C LYS A 99 -14.85 -12.20 -9.33
N ILE A 100 -13.58 -12.30 -8.90
CA ILE A 100 -12.42 -12.29 -9.80
C ILE A 100 -11.68 -13.62 -9.67
N GLY A 101 -11.65 -14.39 -10.77
CA GLY A 101 -11.05 -15.71 -10.79
C GLY A 101 -11.78 -16.69 -9.87
N ARG A 102 -11.18 -17.85 -9.66
CA ARG A 102 -11.67 -18.86 -8.70
C ARG A 102 -10.52 -19.75 -8.22
N GLN A 103 -10.67 -20.31 -7.04
CA GLN A 103 -9.75 -21.32 -6.54
C GLN A 103 -9.96 -22.65 -7.28
N GLY A 104 -8.87 -23.30 -7.64
CA GLY A 104 -8.87 -24.60 -8.30
C GLY A 104 -7.49 -24.99 -8.81
N GLN A 105 -7.44 -25.99 -9.67
CA GLN A 105 -6.19 -26.49 -10.25
C GLN A 105 -6.18 -26.41 -11.78
N GLY A 106 -7.15 -25.75 -12.36
CA GLY A 106 -7.21 -25.50 -13.81
C GLY A 106 -6.22 -24.42 -14.25
N PRO A 107 -5.97 -24.31 -15.56
CA PRO A 107 -4.96 -23.37 -16.11
C PRO A 107 -5.29 -21.90 -15.86
N GLU A 108 -6.56 -21.58 -15.64
CA GLU A 108 -7.06 -20.23 -15.36
C GLU A 108 -7.37 -19.99 -13.89
N GLU A 109 -7.07 -20.95 -13.01
CA GLU A 109 -7.42 -20.97 -11.59
C GLU A 109 -6.18 -20.79 -10.72
N TYR A 110 -6.34 -20.24 -9.53
CA TYR A 110 -5.29 -20.17 -8.53
C TYR A 110 -5.49 -21.26 -7.45
N ALA A 111 -4.41 -21.89 -7.03
CA ALA A 111 -4.48 -22.91 -6.00
C ALA A 111 -4.39 -22.32 -4.58
N VAL A 112 -3.57 -21.30 -4.38
CA VAL A 112 -3.29 -20.68 -3.07
C VAL A 112 -4.16 -19.47 -2.80
N GLY A 113 -4.07 -18.44 -3.63
CA GLY A 113 -4.94 -17.26 -3.57
C GLY A 113 -4.91 -16.46 -2.27
N LEU A 114 -3.75 -16.39 -1.58
CA LEU A 114 -3.64 -15.68 -0.30
C LEU A 114 -3.14 -14.24 -0.44
N LEU A 115 -2.28 -13.99 -1.42
CA LEU A 115 -1.64 -12.71 -1.62
C LEU A 115 -1.93 -12.18 -3.01
N PHE A 116 -2.17 -10.89 -3.08
CA PHE A 116 -2.50 -10.21 -4.32
C PHE A 116 -2.06 -8.76 -4.30
N PHE A 117 -1.93 -8.19 -5.47
CA PHE A 117 -1.71 -6.77 -5.69
C PHE A 117 -2.45 -6.32 -6.96
N THR A 118 -2.56 -5.04 -7.17
CA THR A 118 -3.37 -4.49 -8.27
C THR A 118 -2.58 -3.55 -9.15
N ASP A 119 -3.02 -3.43 -10.40
CA ASP A 119 -2.70 -2.34 -11.31
C ASP A 119 -3.99 -1.58 -11.62
N PRO A 120 -4.29 -0.52 -10.84
CA PRO A 120 -5.53 0.23 -11.01
C PRO A 120 -5.68 0.88 -12.38
N ASP A 121 -4.59 1.33 -12.98
CA ASP A 121 -4.59 2.04 -14.26
C ASP A 121 -5.06 1.13 -15.40
N ASN A 122 -4.67 -0.15 -15.36
CA ASN A 122 -5.04 -1.16 -16.35
C ASN A 122 -6.16 -2.09 -15.84
N GLN A 123 -6.77 -1.82 -14.69
CA GLN A 123 -7.83 -2.61 -14.07
C GLN A 123 -7.47 -4.11 -13.98
N LYS A 124 -6.27 -4.41 -13.47
CA LYS A 124 -5.76 -5.78 -13.34
C LYS A 124 -5.55 -6.16 -11.88
N LEU A 125 -5.91 -7.41 -11.56
CA LEU A 125 -5.57 -8.10 -10.32
C LEU A 125 -4.50 -9.15 -10.61
N TYR A 126 -3.46 -9.17 -9.79
CA TYR A 126 -2.39 -10.17 -9.81
C TYR A 126 -2.48 -11.01 -8.54
N VAL A 127 -2.73 -12.29 -8.70
CA VAL A 127 -2.82 -13.27 -7.60
C VAL A 127 -1.55 -14.09 -7.58
N GLN A 128 -0.89 -14.15 -6.43
CA GLN A 128 0.30 -14.98 -6.26
C GLN A 128 -0.10 -16.44 -6.06
N ASP A 129 0.52 -17.35 -6.82
CA ASP A 129 0.23 -18.77 -6.80
C ASP A 129 1.50 -19.60 -6.98
N PHE A 130 2.05 -20.18 -5.89
CA PHE A 130 3.30 -20.93 -5.86
C PHE A 130 4.46 -20.25 -6.61
N GLN A 131 4.73 -20.66 -7.86
CA GLN A 131 5.81 -20.14 -8.71
C GLN A 131 5.29 -19.28 -9.87
N ASP A 132 4.03 -18.91 -9.80
CA ASP A 132 3.36 -18.11 -10.83
C ASP A 132 2.65 -16.90 -10.22
N ILE A 133 2.42 -15.91 -11.04
CA ILE A 133 1.47 -14.83 -10.80
C ILE A 133 0.35 -14.96 -11.81
N ILE A 134 -0.89 -15.07 -11.34
CA ILE A 134 -2.05 -15.16 -12.21
C ILE A 134 -2.67 -13.79 -12.35
N CYS A 135 -2.79 -13.32 -13.59
CA CYS A 135 -3.34 -12.01 -13.91
C CYS A 135 -4.78 -12.14 -14.39
N TYR A 136 -5.67 -11.40 -13.74
CA TYR A 136 -7.08 -11.23 -14.12
C TYR A 136 -7.40 -9.77 -14.40
N GLY A 137 -8.36 -9.53 -15.30
CA GLY A 137 -9.03 -8.24 -15.35
C GLY A 137 -9.96 -8.06 -14.14
N PHE A 138 -10.23 -6.82 -13.73
CA PHE A 138 -11.21 -6.54 -12.66
C PHE A 138 -12.62 -7.05 -12.99
N ASN A 139 -12.91 -7.30 -14.27
CA ASN A 139 -14.16 -7.93 -14.70
C ASN A 139 -14.20 -9.46 -14.49
N GLY A 140 -13.18 -10.03 -13.85
CA GLY A 140 -13.08 -11.45 -13.56
C GLY A 140 -12.45 -12.31 -14.67
N LYS A 141 -12.20 -11.73 -15.86
CA LYS A 141 -11.63 -12.48 -16.98
C LYS A 141 -10.17 -12.83 -16.71
N PHE A 142 -9.82 -14.12 -16.88
CA PHE A 142 -8.43 -14.57 -16.91
C PHE A 142 -7.70 -13.90 -18.09
N LEU A 143 -6.51 -13.39 -17.83
CA LEU A 143 -5.67 -12.75 -18.85
C LEU A 143 -4.44 -13.61 -19.16
N ARG A 144 -3.70 -14.01 -18.13
CA ARG A 144 -2.49 -14.85 -18.29
C ARG A 144 -1.98 -15.41 -16.98
N ARG A 145 -1.15 -16.44 -17.09
CA ARG A 145 -0.28 -16.96 -16.03
C ARG A 145 1.15 -16.52 -16.32
N ILE A 146 1.82 -15.91 -15.35
CA ILE A 146 3.15 -15.30 -15.49
C ILE A 146 4.12 -16.11 -14.63
N PRO A 147 5.10 -16.78 -15.22
CA PRO A 147 6.11 -17.50 -14.47
C PRO A 147 6.90 -16.55 -13.54
N ALA A 148 6.88 -16.83 -12.27
CA ALA A 148 7.59 -16.07 -11.24
C ALA A 148 8.35 -17.05 -10.32
N PRO A 149 9.40 -17.71 -10.85
CA PRO A 149 10.17 -18.69 -10.09
C PRO A 149 10.78 -18.01 -8.85
N HIS A 150 10.75 -18.71 -7.72
CA HIS A 150 11.14 -18.22 -6.39
C HIS A 150 10.18 -17.20 -5.78
N LEU A 151 9.00 -16.99 -6.37
CA LEU A 151 7.94 -16.27 -5.70
C LEU A 151 7.58 -17.00 -4.42
N ASN A 152 7.72 -16.33 -3.29
CA ASN A 152 7.33 -16.89 -2.01
C ASN A 152 6.63 -15.79 -1.21
N MET A 153 5.38 -15.99 -0.86
CA MET A 153 4.53 -15.23 0.04
C MET A 153 4.96 -13.77 0.30
N GLY A 154 5.26 -13.03 -0.77
CA GLY A 154 5.76 -11.66 -0.71
C GLY A 154 4.74 -10.65 -1.24
N THR A 155 5.07 -9.38 -1.12
CA THR A 155 4.31 -8.30 -1.77
C THR A 155 4.77 -8.12 -3.22
N GLY A 156 3.92 -7.54 -4.05
CA GLY A 156 4.23 -7.18 -5.43
C GLY A 156 3.71 -5.79 -5.79
N ALA A 157 4.28 -5.20 -6.83
CA ALA A 157 3.79 -3.95 -7.40
C ALA A 157 4.04 -3.91 -8.91
N VAL A 158 3.25 -3.11 -9.62
CA VAL A 158 3.37 -2.92 -11.07
C VAL A 158 3.80 -1.48 -11.34
N ASP A 159 4.83 -1.28 -12.18
CA ASP A 159 5.26 0.05 -12.58
C ASP A 159 4.35 0.66 -13.67
N GLY A 160 4.58 1.92 -14.02
CA GLY A 160 3.84 2.62 -15.08
C GLY A 160 4.02 2.02 -16.48
N GLN A 161 4.94 1.06 -16.66
CA GLN A 161 5.22 0.36 -17.93
C GLN A 161 4.64 -1.07 -17.94
N GLY A 162 3.98 -1.48 -16.87
CA GLY A 162 3.42 -2.83 -16.72
C GLY A 162 4.43 -3.89 -16.27
N SER A 163 5.65 -3.49 -15.85
CA SER A 163 6.62 -4.43 -15.27
C SER A 163 6.24 -4.75 -13.83
N ILE A 164 6.44 -5.99 -13.42
CA ILE A 164 6.07 -6.49 -12.10
C ILE A 164 7.32 -6.60 -11.23
N LEU A 165 7.31 -5.89 -10.12
CA LEU A 165 8.30 -6.03 -9.05
C LEU A 165 7.78 -7.01 -8.01
N TYR A 166 8.58 -8.01 -7.64
CA TYR A 166 8.31 -8.89 -6.53
C TYR A 166 9.59 -9.28 -5.79
N CYS A 167 9.44 -9.73 -4.56
CA CYS A 167 10.55 -10.11 -3.69
C CYS A 167 10.51 -11.61 -3.41
N ASP A 168 11.68 -12.25 -3.45
CA ASP A 168 11.86 -13.60 -2.92
C ASP A 168 12.02 -13.52 -1.40
N ASN A 169 10.96 -13.78 -0.66
CA ASN A 169 10.91 -13.69 0.80
C ASN A 169 11.21 -15.03 1.48
N ASN A 170 11.99 -15.87 0.88
CA ASN A 170 12.28 -17.20 1.44
C ASN A 170 13.18 -17.13 2.69
N TYR A 171 12.75 -16.38 3.70
CA TYR A 171 13.47 -16.22 4.98
C TYR A 171 13.67 -17.56 5.71
N PHE A 172 12.86 -18.56 5.41
CA PHE A 172 12.74 -19.75 6.24
C PHE A 172 13.43 -20.99 5.65
N MET A 173 13.62 -21.04 4.34
CA MET A 173 13.86 -22.30 3.66
C MET A 173 15.19 -22.45 2.92
N ARG A 174 15.96 -21.40 2.69
CA ARG A 174 17.17 -21.50 1.87
C ARG A 174 18.41 -20.93 2.55
N LYS A 175 19.26 -21.82 3.01
CA LYS A 175 20.60 -21.47 3.54
C LYS A 175 21.50 -20.78 2.51
N ASP A 176 21.22 -20.94 1.22
CA ASP A 176 22.18 -20.69 0.13
C ASP A 176 21.72 -19.60 -0.87
N ASN A 177 20.53 -19.04 -0.71
CA ASN A 177 20.02 -18.06 -1.66
C ASN A 177 19.64 -16.76 -0.95
N PRO A 178 20.42 -15.67 -1.15
CA PRO A 178 20.06 -14.38 -0.58
C PRO A 178 18.75 -13.92 -1.19
N GLN A 179 17.92 -13.30 -0.36
CA GLN A 179 16.70 -12.61 -0.83
C GLN A 179 17.05 -11.76 -2.05
N GLN A 180 16.27 -11.88 -3.10
CA GLN A 180 16.42 -11.11 -4.33
C GLN A 180 15.16 -10.35 -4.63
N LEU A 181 15.31 -9.17 -5.20
CA LEU A 181 14.24 -8.38 -5.74
C LEU A 181 14.25 -8.54 -7.26
N PHE A 182 13.12 -8.97 -7.81
CA PHE A 182 12.97 -9.25 -9.23
C PHE A 182 12.04 -8.24 -9.89
N LEU A 183 12.46 -7.71 -11.02
CA LEU A 183 11.60 -7.01 -11.96
C LEU A 183 11.44 -7.89 -13.20
N ILE A 184 10.19 -8.23 -13.54
CA ILE A 184 9.85 -9.05 -14.71
C ILE A 184 8.87 -8.29 -15.61
N ASP A 185 8.82 -8.70 -16.88
CA ASP A 185 7.74 -8.26 -17.76
C ASP A 185 6.48 -9.13 -17.58
N GLU A 186 5.45 -8.82 -18.33
CA GLU A 186 4.17 -9.53 -18.29
C GLU A 186 4.21 -10.98 -18.80
N ASN A 187 5.34 -11.43 -19.34
CA ASN A 187 5.59 -12.81 -19.77
C ASN A 187 6.53 -13.56 -18.81
N GLY A 188 6.92 -12.95 -17.70
CA GLY A 188 7.84 -13.53 -16.73
C GLY A 188 9.32 -13.40 -17.11
N LYS A 189 9.66 -12.69 -18.20
CA LYS A 189 11.06 -12.43 -18.55
C LYS A 189 11.69 -11.49 -17.53
N LYS A 190 12.82 -11.91 -16.97
CA LYS A 190 13.57 -11.10 -16.01
C LYS A 190 14.16 -9.87 -16.70
N LEU A 191 13.75 -8.68 -16.25
CA LEU A 191 14.23 -7.39 -16.74
C LEU A 191 15.39 -6.88 -15.89
N LYS A 192 15.30 -7.09 -14.56
CA LYS A 192 16.32 -6.69 -13.60
C LYS A 192 16.26 -7.58 -12.35
N ILE A 193 17.41 -7.78 -11.74
CA ILE A 193 17.55 -8.47 -10.45
C ILE A 193 18.46 -7.62 -9.57
N TRP A 194 18.03 -7.36 -8.33
CA TRP A 194 18.87 -6.77 -7.31
C TRP A 194 19.11 -7.80 -6.22
N LYS A 195 20.36 -7.88 -5.73
CA LYS A 195 20.67 -8.69 -4.55
C LYS A 195 19.87 -8.16 -3.35
N GLY A 196 19.36 -9.06 -2.54
CA GLY A 196 18.79 -8.73 -1.26
C GLY A 196 19.85 -8.28 -0.25
N TYR A 197 19.39 -7.84 0.90
CA TYR A 197 20.22 -7.42 2.03
C TYR A 197 20.65 -8.61 2.91
N MET A 198 20.08 -9.79 2.70
CA MET A 198 20.45 -10.98 3.46
C MET A 198 21.75 -11.57 2.93
N GLU A 199 22.70 -11.80 3.84
CA GLU A 199 23.99 -12.40 3.49
C GLU A 199 23.86 -13.93 3.43
N PRO A 200 24.44 -14.59 2.42
CA PRO A 200 24.46 -16.05 2.35
C PRO A 200 25.09 -16.68 3.60
N GLY A 201 24.47 -17.73 4.12
CA GLY A 201 24.99 -18.46 5.29
C GLY A 201 24.66 -17.84 6.65
N LYS A 202 24.12 -16.61 6.73
CA LYS A 202 23.59 -16.06 7.97
C LYS A 202 22.17 -16.58 8.21
N LYS A 203 21.89 -16.97 9.45
CA LYS A 203 20.53 -17.23 9.91
C LYS A 203 19.94 -15.87 10.33
N TYR A 204 18.81 -15.54 9.77
CA TYR A 204 18.06 -14.36 10.18
C TYR A 204 16.86 -14.80 11.03
N GLY A 205 16.70 -14.18 12.18
CA GLY A 205 15.54 -14.39 13.01
C GLY A 205 14.28 -13.91 12.29
N VAL A 206 13.19 -14.68 12.39
CA VAL A 206 11.90 -14.28 11.85
C VAL A 206 11.29 -13.23 12.74
N ASN A 207 11.23 -12.00 12.27
CA ASN A 207 10.43 -10.98 12.92
C ASN A 207 9.08 -10.84 12.22
N LEU A 208 8.05 -11.50 12.75
CA LEU A 208 6.69 -11.42 12.22
C LEU A 208 6.08 -10.01 12.32
N SER A 209 6.74 -9.10 13.04
CA SER A 209 6.29 -7.71 13.15
C SER A 209 6.71 -6.85 11.96
N THR A 210 7.64 -7.31 11.13
CA THR A 210 8.10 -6.58 9.95
C THR A 210 7.59 -7.25 8.68
N ARG A 211 7.24 -6.43 7.69
CA ARG A 211 6.81 -6.88 6.37
C ARG A 211 7.54 -6.10 5.30
N ASP A 212 7.72 -6.74 4.15
CA ASP A 212 8.04 -5.99 2.94
C ASP A 212 6.84 -5.11 2.59
N VAL A 213 7.12 -3.88 2.22
CA VAL A 213 6.10 -2.95 1.76
C VAL A 213 6.46 -2.51 0.35
N MET A 214 5.55 -2.70 -0.57
CA MET A 214 5.65 -2.14 -1.92
C MET A 214 4.48 -1.22 -2.17
N TYR A 215 4.75 -0.06 -2.74
CA TYR A 215 3.71 0.87 -3.15
C TYR A 215 4.15 1.63 -4.39
N ARG A 216 3.21 2.27 -5.05
CA ARG A 216 3.44 3.07 -6.24
C ARG A 216 3.12 4.53 -5.93
N TYR A 217 4.04 5.42 -6.31
CA TYR A 217 3.83 6.85 -6.20
C TYR A 217 4.55 7.56 -7.36
N GLY A 218 3.87 8.52 -8.01
CA GLY A 218 4.44 9.28 -9.13
C GLY A 218 4.90 8.44 -10.33
N GLY A 219 4.30 7.25 -10.54
CA GLY A 219 4.67 6.32 -11.62
C GLY A 219 5.84 5.38 -11.29
N ASP A 220 6.56 5.63 -10.20
CA ASP A 220 7.68 4.79 -9.73
C ASP A 220 7.22 3.80 -8.67
N ILE A 221 7.95 2.69 -8.51
CA ILE A 221 7.73 1.73 -7.43
C ILE A 221 8.66 2.05 -6.26
N TYR A 222 8.12 1.95 -5.06
CA TYR A 222 8.86 2.07 -3.82
C TYR A 222 8.84 0.75 -3.08
N PHE A 223 9.99 0.37 -2.56
CA PHE A 223 10.19 -0.89 -1.86
C PHE A 223 10.88 -0.70 -0.51
N LYS A 224 10.24 -1.14 0.56
CA LYS A 224 10.81 -1.26 1.90
C LYS A 224 11.04 -2.73 2.20
N PRO A 225 12.28 -3.20 2.31
CA PRO A 225 12.58 -4.54 2.81
C PRO A 225 12.09 -4.73 4.25
N ALA A 226 11.62 -5.92 4.59
CA ALA A 226 11.06 -6.22 5.91
C ALA A 226 12.03 -5.86 7.06
N LEU A 227 13.30 -6.22 6.91
CA LEU A 227 14.32 -6.08 7.96
C LEU A 227 15.18 -4.80 7.85
N GLU A 228 14.91 -3.94 6.87
CA GLU A 228 15.61 -2.66 6.73
C GLU A 228 14.69 -1.49 7.08
N ASN A 229 15.27 -0.46 7.68
CA ASN A 229 14.61 0.81 7.95
C ASN A 229 14.84 1.83 6.82
N LEU A 230 14.76 1.34 5.58
CA LEU A 230 15.03 2.08 4.36
C LEU A 230 13.91 1.84 3.34
N ILE A 231 13.57 2.85 2.56
CA ILE A 231 12.71 2.69 1.38
C ILE A 231 13.52 3.07 0.14
N TYR A 232 13.54 2.18 -0.81
CA TYR A 232 14.17 2.38 -2.11
C TYR A 232 13.12 2.72 -3.15
N LYS A 233 13.43 3.69 -3.99
CA LYS A 233 12.70 4.02 -5.20
C LYS A 233 13.31 3.27 -6.38
N ILE A 234 12.48 2.70 -7.22
CA ILE A 234 12.84 2.09 -8.51
C ILE A 234 12.12 2.91 -9.58
N ASP A 235 12.89 3.64 -10.38
CA ASP A 235 12.36 4.52 -11.41
C ASP A 235 12.12 3.79 -12.75
N ALA A 236 11.51 4.48 -13.70
CA ALA A 236 11.23 3.98 -15.05
C ALA A 236 12.49 3.49 -15.80
N ASN A 237 13.69 3.97 -15.43
CA ASN A 237 14.97 3.50 -15.96
C ASN A 237 15.53 2.30 -15.20
N ARG A 238 14.74 1.72 -14.28
CA ARG A 238 15.14 0.57 -13.44
C ARG A 238 16.33 0.88 -12.54
N LYS A 239 16.49 2.14 -12.15
CA LYS A 239 17.51 2.57 -11.20
C LYS A 239 16.94 2.52 -9.78
N LYS A 240 17.59 1.76 -8.90
CA LYS A 240 17.27 1.72 -7.47
C LYS A 240 18.03 2.80 -6.74
N THR A 241 17.33 3.70 -6.05
CA THR A 241 17.89 4.81 -5.26
C THR A 241 17.22 4.85 -3.89
N LEU A 242 17.95 5.29 -2.86
CA LEU A 242 17.39 5.48 -1.53
C LEU A 242 16.46 6.70 -1.53
N ALA A 243 15.20 6.51 -1.09
CA ALA A 243 14.19 7.57 -1.01
C ALA A 243 13.95 8.01 0.43
N TRP A 244 13.75 7.05 1.35
CA TRP A 244 13.44 7.33 2.75
C TRP A 244 14.33 6.51 3.67
N LYS A 245 14.68 7.11 4.81
CA LYS A 245 15.39 6.44 5.90
C LYS A 245 14.62 6.67 7.19
N PHE A 246 14.44 5.61 7.98
CA PHE A 246 13.89 5.68 9.32
C PHE A 246 15.04 5.59 10.33
N ASP A 247 15.22 6.65 11.12
CA ASP A 247 16.19 6.66 12.22
C ASP A 247 15.51 6.07 13.47
N CYS A 248 15.92 4.88 13.83
CA CYS A 248 15.45 4.14 15.01
C CYS A 248 16.42 4.25 16.19
N SER A 249 17.59 4.91 16.04
CA SER A 249 18.60 5.14 17.09
C SER A 249 18.91 3.90 17.92
N GLY A 250 19.28 2.80 17.25
CA GLY A 250 19.63 1.52 17.89
C GLY A 250 18.43 0.68 18.36
N LYS A 251 17.20 1.11 18.11
CA LYS A 251 15.99 0.28 18.26
C LYS A 251 15.60 -0.40 16.95
N ASP A 252 16.59 -0.67 16.12
CA ASP A 252 16.41 -1.40 14.86
C ASP A 252 16.05 -2.86 15.16
N VAL A 253 15.39 -3.50 14.19
CA VAL A 253 15.16 -4.94 14.28
C VAL A 253 16.53 -5.64 14.25
N ASP A 254 16.83 -6.41 15.28
CA ASP A 254 18.08 -7.17 15.35
C ASP A 254 18.03 -8.35 14.38
N VAL A 255 18.69 -8.19 13.24
CA VAL A 255 18.80 -9.22 12.19
C VAL A 255 19.96 -10.18 12.42
N SER A 256 20.85 -9.89 13.39
CA SER A 256 22.03 -10.71 13.68
C SER A 256 21.73 -11.85 14.66
N ALA A 257 20.61 -11.82 15.36
CA ALA A 257 20.24 -12.83 16.33
C ALA A 257 19.89 -14.15 15.65
N ASN A 258 20.67 -15.20 15.89
CA ASN A 258 20.41 -16.56 15.39
C ASN A 258 19.11 -17.15 15.93
N GLU A 259 18.58 -16.59 17.01
CA GLU A 259 17.30 -16.95 17.61
C GLU A 259 16.53 -15.66 17.95
N ILE A 260 15.24 -15.67 17.68
CA ILE A 260 14.37 -14.54 18.05
C ILE A 260 14.22 -14.59 19.56
N ASP A 261 14.93 -13.71 20.27
CA ASP A 261 14.58 -13.40 21.65
C ASP A 261 13.23 -12.63 21.62
N PRO A 262 12.12 -13.25 22.07
CA PRO A 262 10.81 -12.57 22.09
C PRO A 262 10.84 -11.24 22.82
N GLY A 263 11.68 -11.11 23.87
CA GLY A 263 11.82 -9.88 24.62
C GLY A 263 12.46 -8.75 23.82
N LYS A 264 13.48 -9.04 23.02
CA LYS A 264 14.12 -8.04 22.14
C LYS A 264 13.24 -7.64 20.96
N ARG A 265 12.41 -8.57 20.45
CA ARG A 265 11.46 -8.30 19.38
C ARG A 265 10.53 -7.15 19.71
N PHE A 266 9.99 -7.11 20.92
CA PHE A 266 9.07 -6.05 21.37
C PHE A 266 9.76 -4.71 21.63
N GLN A 267 11.09 -4.68 21.70
CA GLN A 267 11.86 -3.46 21.91
C GLN A 267 12.31 -2.78 20.63
N SER A 268 12.06 -3.39 19.47
CA SER A 268 12.44 -2.84 18.16
C SER A 268 11.31 -2.03 17.55
N ILE A 269 11.67 -0.95 16.87
CA ILE A 269 10.75 -0.17 16.04
C ILE A 269 10.55 -0.91 14.71
N ALA A 270 9.32 -1.32 14.44
CA ALA A 270 8.97 -2.06 13.23
C ALA A 270 7.95 -1.30 12.38
N VAL A 271 8.38 -0.83 11.21
CA VAL A 271 7.49 -0.18 10.23
C VAL A 271 6.62 -1.23 9.56
N GLN A 272 5.30 -1.05 9.68
CA GLN A 272 4.28 -1.99 9.19
C GLN A 272 3.74 -1.61 7.82
N GLN A 273 3.43 -0.33 7.64
CA GLN A 273 2.83 0.20 6.44
C GLN A 273 3.25 1.65 6.22
N VAL A 274 3.19 2.08 4.98
CA VAL A 274 3.35 3.48 4.59
C VAL A 274 2.32 3.85 3.54
N PHE A 275 1.98 5.13 3.48
CA PHE A 275 1.20 5.73 2.39
C PHE A 275 1.83 7.06 2.00
N GLU A 276 1.96 7.29 0.71
CA GLU A 276 2.57 8.49 0.15
C GLU A 276 1.60 9.21 -0.79
N SER A 277 1.35 10.48 -0.52
CA SER A 277 0.64 11.41 -1.41
C SER A 277 1.56 12.58 -1.80
N ASP A 278 1.04 13.51 -2.59
CA ASP A 278 1.85 14.67 -3.03
C ASP A 278 2.36 15.49 -1.85
N ARG A 279 1.56 15.66 -0.82
CA ARG A 279 1.92 16.47 0.34
C ARG A 279 2.34 15.65 1.55
N TYR A 280 1.73 14.49 1.79
CA TYR A 280 1.89 13.77 3.05
C TYR A 280 2.54 12.40 2.84
N PHE A 281 3.35 12.02 3.84
CA PHE A 281 3.87 10.68 3.96
C PHE A 281 3.49 10.13 5.36
N PHE A 282 2.68 9.09 5.38
CA PHE A 282 2.24 8.43 6.61
C PHE A 282 3.05 7.16 6.83
N VAL A 283 3.36 6.88 8.09
CA VAL A 283 4.06 5.68 8.52
C VAL A 283 3.32 5.06 9.69
N LEU A 284 2.85 3.82 9.54
CA LEU A 284 2.38 3.01 10.64
C LEU A 284 3.53 2.15 11.15
N TYR A 285 3.85 2.24 12.42
CA TYR A 285 4.91 1.46 13.02
C TYR A 285 4.59 1.09 14.47
N VAL A 286 5.25 0.08 14.98
CA VAL A 286 5.02 -0.46 16.32
C VAL A 286 6.30 -0.46 17.14
N LEU A 287 6.14 -0.26 18.46
CA LEU A 287 7.18 -0.44 19.48
C LEU A 287 6.51 -0.94 20.75
N LYS A 288 7.00 -2.02 21.36
CA LYS A 288 6.46 -2.59 22.60
C LYS A 288 4.94 -2.86 22.57
N ASN A 289 4.44 -3.38 21.46
CA ASN A 289 3.02 -3.60 21.17
C ASN A 289 2.14 -2.34 21.06
N GLU A 290 2.73 -1.17 21.15
CA GLU A 290 2.02 0.09 20.91
C GLU A 290 2.16 0.47 19.42
N SER A 291 1.06 0.90 18.83
CA SER A 291 1.02 1.36 17.44
C SER A 291 1.10 2.87 17.35
N PHE A 292 1.91 3.37 16.44
CA PHE A 292 2.13 4.79 16.22
C PHE A 292 1.82 5.14 14.76
N VAL A 293 1.18 6.28 14.56
CA VAL A 293 0.99 6.89 13.25
C VAL A 293 1.92 8.09 13.14
N GLY A 294 2.96 7.97 12.33
CA GLY A 294 3.84 9.06 11.96
C GLY A 294 3.30 9.81 10.74
N LEU A 295 3.31 11.13 10.78
CA LEU A 295 2.96 12.03 9.70
C LEU A 295 4.14 12.93 9.36
N TYR A 296 4.58 12.87 8.10
CA TYR A 296 5.51 13.82 7.53
C TYR A 296 4.79 14.73 6.53
N ASP A 297 4.80 16.04 6.79
CA ASP A 297 4.33 17.07 5.85
C ASP A 297 5.52 17.47 4.98
N LYS A 298 5.47 17.13 3.69
CA LYS A 298 6.55 17.39 2.72
C LYS A 298 6.77 18.90 2.48
N GLN A 299 5.71 19.71 2.62
CA GLN A 299 5.80 21.17 2.46
C GLN A 299 6.46 21.80 3.69
N LYS A 300 6.02 21.41 4.89
CA LYS A 300 6.56 21.92 6.16
C LYS A 300 7.89 21.27 6.55
N LYS A 301 8.26 20.15 5.89
CA LYS A 301 9.44 19.33 6.21
C LYS A 301 9.47 18.92 7.69
N SER A 302 8.31 18.59 8.25
CA SER A 302 8.15 18.27 9.66
C SER A 302 7.55 16.88 9.85
N PHE A 303 8.04 16.14 10.84
CA PHE A 303 7.60 14.80 11.19
C PHE A 303 7.17 14.76 12.67
N SER A 304 6.04 14.13 12.95
CA SER A 304 5.58 13.85 14.31
C SER A 304 4.59 12.68 14.32
N ASN A 305 4.47 12.03 15.48
CA ASN A 305 3.35 11.13 15.73
C ASN A 305 2.06 11.92 15.90
N VAL A 306 0.96 11.38 15.34
CA VAL A 306 -0.34 12.06 15.33
C VAL A 306 -1.48 11.13 15.72
N ILE A 307 -2.52 11.74 16.28
CA ILE A 307 -3.86 11.18 16.42
C ILE A 307 -4.77 12.04 15.55
N ILE A 308 -5.37 11.45 14.54
CA ILE A 308 -6.21 12.19 13.57
C ILE A 308 -7.66 12.06 14.00
N LYS A 309 -8.27 13.20 14.33
CA LYS A 309 -9.68 13.30 14.70
C LYS A 309 -10.52 13.69 13.51
N ASP A 310 -11.56 12.93 13.23
CA ASP A 310 -12.47 13.26 12.12
C ASP A 310 -13.47 14.33 12.55
N ASP A 311 -13.12 15.58 12.31
CA ASP A 311 -13.95 16.75 12.48
C ASP A 311 -14.73 17.12 11.20
N LEU A 312 -14.51 16.41 10.10
CA LEU A 312 -15.28 16.61 8.86
C LEU A 312 -16.68 15.99 8.99
N ALA A 313 -16.78 14.72 9.42
CA ALA A 313 -18.03 13.98 9.54
C ALA A 313 -18.46 13.69 10.98
N ALA A 314 -17.77 14.23 12.00
CA ALA A 314 -17.91 13.81 13.41
C ALA A 314 -17.68 12.29 13.57
N GLY A 315 -16.67 11.78 12.87
CA GLY A 315 -16.36 10.37 12.77
C GLY A 315 -15.44 9.85 13.85
N PHE A 316 -14.89 8.69 13.58
CA PHE A 316 -13.96 7.99 14.45
C PHE A 316 -12.52 8.48 14.24
N ASP A 317 -11.65 8.21 15.20
CA ASP A 317 -10.23 8.46 15.03
C ASP A 317 -9.72 7.71 13.78
N PHE A 318 -9.07 8.43 12.89
CA PHE A 318 -8.57 7.86 11.65
C PHE A 318 -7.15 7.35 11.83
N THR A 319 -6.92 6.11 11.45
CA THR A 319 -5.61 5.46 11.58
C THR A 319 -5.07 5.13 10.18
N PRO A 320 -4.31 6.02 9.57
CA PRO A 320 -3.52 5.69 8.39
C PRO A 320 -2.25 4.90 8.81
N PRO A 321 -1.53 4.29 7.86
CA PRO A 321 -1.89 4.15 6.48
C PRO A 321 -2.87 3.00 6.27
N GLY A 322 -3.67 3.15 5.21
CA GLY A 322 -4.45 2.09 4.64
C GLY A 322 -3.95 1.81 3.23
N THR A 323 -4.86 1.53 2.33
CA THR A 323 -4.61 1.51 0.89
C THR A 323 -5.01 2.87 0.30
N GLY A 324 -4.57 3.17 -0.92
CA GLY A 324 -4.95 4.42 -1.54
C GLY A 324 -4.36 4.61 -2.93
N LEU A 325 -4.83 5.65 -3.60
CA LEU A 325 -4.36 6.03 -4.93
C LEU A 325 -4.33 7.55 -5.04
N GLY A 326 -3.18 8.10 -5.42
CA GLY A 326 -2.98 9.54 -5.49
C GLY A 326 -3.18 10.21 -4.13
N ASN A 327 -4.11 11.15 -4.06
CA ASN A 327 -4.46 11.86 -2.82
C ASN A 327 -5.66 11.23 -2.08
N GLN A 328 -6.12 10.06 -2.49
CA GLN A 328 -7.17 9.33 -1.80
C GLN A 328 -6.58 8.22 -0.93
N LEU A 329 -6.75 8.34 0.37
CA LEU A 329 -6.35 7.37 1.37
C LEU A 329 -7.59 6.65 1.88
N ALA A 330 -7.59 5.33 1.83
CA ALA A 330 -8.72 4.51 2.23
C ALA A 330 -8.34 3.52 3.33
N ASN A 331 -9.25 3.31 4.25
CA ASN A 331 -9.13 2.27 5.28
C ASN A 331 -10.44 1.50 5.39
N ALA A 332 -10.35 0.21 5.65
CA ALA A 332 -11.51 -0.64 5.93
C ALA A 332 -11.66 -0.81 7.44
N ARG A 333 -12.89 -0.72 7.94
CA ARG A 333 -13.24 -0.88 9.35
C ARG A 333 -14.30 -1.95 9.51
N MET A 334 -14.01 -2.97 10.30
CA MET A 334 -15.02 -3.95 10.70
C MET A 334 -16.11 -3.25 11.51
N VAL A 335 -17.36 -3.62 11.29
CA VAL A 335 -18.53 -2.98 11.91
C VAL A 335 -18.46 -3.01 13.44
N GLY A 336 -18.05 -4.13 14.02
CA GLY A 336 -17.89 -4.26 15.48
C GLY A 336 -16.91 -3.26 16.12
N TYR A 337 -15.96 -2.70 15.36
CA TYR A 337 -15.10 -1.61 15.83
C TYR A 337 -15.77 -0.24 15.72
N LEU A 338 -16.66 -0.05 14.75
CA LEU A 338 -17.39 1.21 14.59
C LEU A 338 -18.44 1.38 15.68
N SER A 339 -19.13 0.31 16.07
CA SER A 339 -20.16 0.36 17.11
C SER A 339 -19.61 0.73 18.50
N LYS A 340 -18.34 0.41 18.78
CA LYS A 340 -17.67 0.62 20.06
C LYS A 340 -16.74 1.83 20.09
N GLY A 341 -16.50 2.46 18.94
CA GLY A 341 -15.54 3.56 18.80
C GLY A 341 -16.07 4.90 19.33
N LYS A 342 -15.15 5.71 19.90
CA LYS A 342 -15.48 7.08 20.28
C LYS A 342 -15.45 7.99 19.06
N ARG A 343 -16.57 8.68 18.81
CA ARG A 343 -16.70 9.65 17.73
C ARG A 343 -16.29 11.06 18.16
N TYR A 344 -15.85 11.86 17.21
CA TYR A 344 -15.61 13.28 17.43
C TYR A 344 -16.95 14.04 17.55
N SER A 345 -16.99 15.11 18.31
CA SER A 345 -18.25 15.80 18.63
C SER A 345 -18.67 16.84 17.58
N LYS A 346 -17.74 17.29 16.73
CA LYS A 346 -17.98 18.33 15.72
C LYS A 346 -17.98 17.76 14.32
N ALA A 347 -18.80 18.31 13.44
CA ALA A 347 -18.80 18.04 12.02
C ALA A 347 -18.76 19.36 11.24
N LEU A 348 -17.77 19.51 10.38
CA LEU A 348 -17.66 20.64 9.45
C LEU A 348 -18.47 20.42 8.17
N LEU A 349 -18.77 19.14 7.85
CA LEU A 349 -19.59 18.73 6.71
C LEU A 349 -20.86 18.04 7.26
N PRO A 350 -21.97 18.79 7.49
CA PRO A 350 -23.19 18.24 8.08
C PRO A 350 -23.79 17.10 7.26
N GLU A 351 -23.68 17.14 5.94
CA GLU A 351 -24.12 16.09 5.03
C GLU A 351 -23.35 14.78 5.26
N ARG A 352 -22.05 14.86 5.48
CA ARG A 352 -21.21 13.68 5.77
C ARG A 352 -21.54 13.07 7.13
N LYS A 353 -21.81 13.93 8.12
CA LYS A 353 -22.29 13.48 9.41
C LYS A 353 -23.62 12.73 9.29
N LYS A 354 -24.58 13.28 8.53
CA LYS A 354 -25.88 12.66 8.31
C LYS A 354 -25.73 11.29 7.63
N GLU A 355 -24.95 11.22 6.55
CA GLU A 355 -24.64 9.95 5.85
C GLU A 355 -24.03 8.91 6.80
N GLN A 356 -23.09 9.32 7.65
CA GLN A 356 -22.47 8.45 8.62
C GLN A 356 -23.45 7.99 9.72
N ASP A 357 -24.30 8.89 10.25
CA ASP A 357 -25.29 8.55 11.26
C ASP A 357 -26.32 7.56 10.71
N GLU A 358 -26.81 7.78 9.49
CA GLU A 358 -27.71 6.86 8.81
C GLU A 358 -27.06 5.50 8.56
N LEU A 359 -25.79 5.49 8.17
CA LEU A 359 -25.02 4.27 7.98
C LEU A 359 -24.90 3.46 9.27
N ILE A 360 -24.42 4.08 10.35
CA ILE A 360 -24.18 3.38 11.63
C ILE A 360 -25.48 2.81 12.21
N ASN A 361 -26.61 3.52 12.05
CA ASN A 361 -27.89 3.06 12.56
C ASN A 361 -28.47 1.83 11.83
N ARG A 362 -27.99 1.52 10.63
CA ARG A 362 -28.47 0.39 9.80
C ARG A 362 -27.53 -0.79 9.71
N LEU A 363 -26.26 -0.63 10.17
CA LEU A 363 -25.26 -1.70 10.09
C LEU A 363 -25.52 -2.80 11.10
N ASP A 364 -25.38 -4.06 10.66
CA ASP A 364 -25.33 -5.24 11.49
C ASP A 364 -23.86 -5.64 11.75
N GLU A 365 -23.56 -6.29 12.89
CA GLU A 365 -22.19 -6.75 13.21
C GLU A 365 -21.67 -7.78 12.20
N GLU A 366 -22.55 -8.48 11.51
CA GLU A 366 -22.22 -9.47 10.47
C GLU A 366 -22.02 -8.84 9.08
N ASP A 367 -22.23 -7.52 8.96
CA ASP A 367 -22.04 -6.83 7.69
C ASP A 367 -20.56 -6.76 7.30
N ASN A 368 -20.33 -6.70 6.00
CA ASN A 368 -19.01 -6.44 5.42
C ASN A 368 -18.41 -5.14 5.94
N PRO A 369 -17.06 -5.00 5.90
CA PRO A 369 -16.40 -3.80 6.40
C PRO A 369 -16.90 -2.50 5.78
N VAL A 370 -16.86 -1.45 6.59
CA VAL A 370 -17.09 -0.07 6.13
C VAL A 370 -15.80 0.53 5.61
N MET A 371 -15.83 1.06 4.41
CA MET A 371 -14.74 1.84 3.85
C MET A 371 -14.79 3.26 4.38
N VAL A 372 -13.65 3.77 4.80
CA VAL A 372 -13.41 5.17 5.14
C VAL A 372 -12.43 5.72 4.11
N VAL A 373 -12.92 6.59 3.23
CA VAL A 373 -12.10 7.19 2.16
C VAL A 373 -11.92 8.67 2.42
N VAL A 374 -10.66 9.08 2.55
CA VAL A 374 -10.25 10.46 2.85
C VAL A 374 -9.60 11.07 1.61
N THR A 375 -10.08 12.24 1.19
CA THR A 375 -9.47 13.01 0.09
C THR A 375 -8.54 14.05 0.69
N LEU A 376 -7.22 13.81 0.59
CA LEU A 376 -6.17 14.69 1.09
C LEU A 376 -6.06 15.97 0.26
N LYS A 377 -5.59 17.05 0.91
CA LYS A 377 -5.33 18.37 0.28
C LYS A 377 -4.01 18.39 -0.48
#